data_b0314a821d64116dfa04b777e4ed4e22
#
_entry.id   b0314a821d64116dfa04b777e4ed4e22
#
_cell.length_a   1.000
_cell.length_b   1.000
_cell.length_c   1.000
_cell.angle_alpha   90.00
_cell.angle_beta   90.00
_cell.angle_gamma   90.00
#
_symmetry.space_group_name_H-M   'P 1'
#
loop_
_entity.id
_entity.type
_entity.pdbx_description
1 polymer ?
#
loop_
_entity_poly.entity_id
_entity_poly.type
_entity_poly.pdbx_seq_one_letter_code
_entity_poly.pdbx_strand_id
1 'polypeptide(L)'
;MKTISCTNSGCKETKTEAVKALGHSWKDAEVVKAATCTAGGSKKVVCQREGCGAEDTVNTPALGHAWGNAKVTKAPTCTQPGVQSVTCTRGCGAATTTAIPATGHKWDNGTVTTQPTCTKDGVKTVKCTNSGCKETKTETVKALGHKWDDGKITTEPTCTEEGVKTISCMNSGCTETKTETVPALGHDWDEGTVTKEPTKKEAGEKVLTCQNCGETETEVIPVVASTGAPVWLWIVIGVGVAAILLWIILAKRKKEDKEEAKR
;
A
#
# COMPACT_ATOMS: atom_id res chain seq x y z
N MET A 1 50.57 72.80 12.84
CA MET A 1 50.42 73.82 11.84
C MET A 1 51.58 73.75 10.86
N LYS A 2 51.38 73.90 9.59
CA LYS A 2 52.44 73.97 8.56
C LYS A 2 52.60 75.46 8.19
N THR A 3 53.80 76.00 8.37
CA THR A 3 54.08 77.39 7.97
C THR A 3 54.63 77.35 6.55
N ILE A 4 54.02 78.04 5.66
CA ILE A 4 54.48 78.20 4.28
C ILE A 4 55.00 79.62 4.14
N SER A 5 56.26 79.78 3.77
CA SER A 5 56.90 81.09 3.61
C SER A 5 56.79 81.51 2.12
N CYS A 6 56.62 82.83 1.90
CA CYS A 6 56.63 83.39 0.55
C CYS A 6 58.05 83.22 -0.04
N THR A 7 58.12 82.64 -1.28
CA THR A 7 59.37 82.37 -2.00
C THR A 7 59.81 83.51 -2.94
N ASN A 8 59.06 84.63 -3.03
CA ASN A 8 59.44 85.78 -3.86
C ASN A 8 60.53 86.62 -3.15
N SER A 9 61.49 87.03 -3.96
CA SER A 9 62.61 87.89 -3.45
C SER A 9 62.08 89.15 -2.81
N GLY A 10 62.41 89.33 -1.47
CA GLY A 10 61.98 90.46 -0.65
C GLY A 10 60.67 90.28 0.11
N CYS A 11 59.93 89.20 -0.11
CA CYS A 11 58.68 88.89 0.62
C CYS A 11 59.02 88.14 1.90
N LYS A 12 58.57 88.66 3.04
CA LYS A 12 58.76 88.04 4.40
C LYS A 12 57.42 87.46 4.92
N GLU A 13 56.40 87.36 4.09
CA GLU A 13 55.09 86.86 4.51
C GLU A 13 55.11 85.36 4.70
N THR A 14 54.47 84.93 5.79
CA THR A 14 54.24 83.51 6.11
C THR A 14 52.76 83.25 6.27
N LYS A 15 52.24 82.12 5.66
CA LYS A 15 50.90 81.64 5.84
C LYS A 15 50.95 80.35 6.67
N THR A 16 50.19 80.27 7.72
CA THR A 16 50.00 79.05 8.50
C THR A 16 48.78 78.30 8.09
N GLU A 17 48.93 77.06 7.75
CA GLU A 17 47.86 76.15 7.46
C GLU A 17 47.72 75.13 8.57
N ALA A 18 46.47 74.87 8.97
CA ALA A 18 46.15 73.81 9.89
C ALA A 18 46.43 72.43 9.26
N VAL A 19 47.37 71.70 9.83
CA VAL A 19 47.59 70.30 9.46
C VAL A 19 46.60 69.46 10.22
N LYS A 20 45.81 68.65 9.48
CA LYS A 20 44.85 67.76 10.08
C LYS A 20 45.53 66.78 11.02
N ALA A 21 44.97 66.56 12.21
CA ALA A 21 45.48 65.61 13.19
C ALA A 21 45.48 64.20 12.55
N LEU A 22 46.59 63.50 12.78
CA LEU A 22 46.82 62.14 12.21
C LEU A 22 45.97 61.07 12.87
N GLY A 23 45.26 61.39 13.96
CA GLY A 23 44.58 60.42 14.80
C GLY A 23 45.59 59.49 15.51
N HIS A 24 45.04 58.47 16.15
CA HIS A 24 45.88 57.46 16.84
C HIS A 24 45.94 56.16 15.99
N SER A 25 47.11 55.51 16.09
CA SER A 25 47.31 54.17 15.55
C SER A 25 47.49 53.21 16.73
N TRP A 26 46.36 52.56 17.08
CA TRP A 26 46.31 51.76 18.29
C TRP A 26 46.93 50.40 18.10
N LYS A 27 47.68 49.91 19.12
CA LYS A 27 48.24 48.59 19.31
C LYS A 27 47.74 48.02 20.63
N ASP A 28 47.38 46.76 20.66
CA ASP A 28 47.05 46.06 21.90
C ASP A 28 48.26 45.97 22.79
N ALA A 29 48.10 46.37 24.05
CA ALA A 29 49.21 46.39 25.04
C ALA A 29 48.97 45.32 26.11
N GLU A 30 47.91 45.42 26.88
CA GLU A 30 47.64 44.53 28.01
C GLU A 30 46.18 44.21 28.15
N VAL A 31 45.83 42.97 28.56
CA VAL A 31 44.48 42.60 28.95
C VAL A 31 44.21 43.10 30.35
N VAL A 32 43.31 44.11 30.47
CA VAL A 32 42.97 44.71 31.79
C VAL A 32 41.92 43.78 32.46
N LYS A 33 40.95 43.27 31.69
CA LYS A 33 39.99 42.34 32.18
C LYS A 33 39.78 41.26 31.13
N ALA A 34 39.99 40.00 31.47
CA ALA A 34 39.75 38.89 30.57
C ALA A 34 38.26 38.74 30.31
N ALA A 35 37.88 38.54 29.00
CA ALA A 35 36.54 38.16 28.64
C ALA A 35 36.22 36.74 29.13
N THR A 36 35.00 36.53 29.59
CA THR A 36 34.45 35.20 29.93
C THR A 36 33.49 34.71 28.86
N CYS A 37 32.94 33.55 29.04
CA CYS A 37 31.94 33.04 28.08
C CYS A 37 30.74 33.99 27.96
N THR A 38 30.35 34.64 29.04
CA THR A 38 29.10 35.45 29.11
C THR A 38 29.33 36.94 29.30
N ALA A 39 30.52 37.33 29.74
CA ALA A 39 30.83 38.74 29.98
C ALA A 39 32.02 39.21 29.11
N GLY A 40 31.88 40.40 28.59
CA GLY A 40 32.98 41.08 27.89
C GLY A 40 34.12 41.40 28.80
N GLY A 41 35.30 41.51 28.21
CA GLY A 41 36.52 41.96 28.83
C GLY A 41 36.88 43.38 28.39
N SER A 42 38.10 43.78 28.76
CA SER A 42 38.71 45.03 28.28
C SER A 42 40.24 44.87 28.14
N LYS A 43 40.78 45.57 27.18
CA LYS A 43 42.24 45.63 26.94
C LYS A 43 42.73 47.07 26.82
N LYS A 44 43.89 47.29 27.30
CA LYS A 44 44.61 48.57 27.14
C LYS A 44 45.15 48.59 25.70
N VAL A 45 45.08 49.71 25.05
CA VAL A 45 45.69 49.95 23.74
C VAL A 45 46.59 51.19 23.85
N VAL A 46 47.72 51.15 23.18
CA VAL A 46 48.71 52.26 23.18
C VAL A 46 48.93 52.73 21.75
N CYS A 47 49.06 54.03 21.57
CA CYS A 47 49.38 54.61 20.29
C CYS A 47 50.76 54.22 19.83
N GLN A 48 50.93 53.68 18.64
CA GLN A 48 52.22 53.30 18.04
C GLN A 48 52.95 54.48 17.40
N ARG A 49 52.33 55.65 17.29
CA ARG A 49 52.97 56.81 16.66
C ARG A 49 54.05 57.37 17.60
N GLU A 50 55.25 57.57 17.06
CA GLU A 50 56.38 58.11 17.78
C GLU A 50 56.02 59.42 18.47
N GLY A 51 56.34 59.52 19.76
CA GLY A 51 56.03 60.72 20.60
C GLY A 51 54.55 60.90 20.97
N CYS A 52 53.65 60.01 20.62
CA CYS A 52 52.24 60.13 20.94
C CYS A 52 51.92 59.86 22.41
N GLY A 53 52.37 58.69 22.96
CA GLY A 53 52.15 58.30 24.35
C GLY A 53 50.69 58.13 24.79
N ALA A 54 49.72 58.24 23.87
CA ALA A 54 48.32 58.08 24.21
C ALA A 54 47.96 56.65 24.51
N GLU A 55 47.18 56.46 25.55
CA GLU A 55 46.62 55.16 25.97
C GLU A 55 45.08 55.24 25.99
N ASP A 56 44.41 54.09 25.69
CA ASP A 56 42.96 53.99 25.80
C ASP A 56 42.60 52.56 26.24
N THR A 57 41.36 52.36 26.72
CA THR A 57 40.89 51.06 27.13
C THR A 57 39.68 50.71 26.22
N VAL A 58 39.82 49.66 25.44
CA VAL A 58 38.77 49.17 24.56
C VAL A 58 38.11 47.92 25.13
N ASN A 59 36.81 47.86 25.01
CA ASN A 59 36.04 46.66 25.41
C ASN A 59 36.22 45.54 24.41
N THR A 60 36.31 44.32 24.90
CA THR A 60 36.29 43.08 24.09
C THR A 60 34.98 42.36 24.32
N PRO A 61 34.41 41.77 23.28
CA PRO A 61 33.17 41.00 23.41
C PRO A 61 33.34 39.75 24.27
N ALA A 62 32.24 39.23 24.82
CA ALA A 62 32.22 37.94 25.48
C ALA A 62 32.64 36.83 24.50
N LEU A 63 33.35 35.82 25.02
CA LEU A 63 33.88 34.70 24.20
C LEU A 63 32.82 33.75 23.65
N GLY A 64 31.63 33.81 24.23
CA GLY A 64 30.58 32.80 23.95
C GLY A 64 30.95 31.42 24.53
N HIS A 65 30.07 30.47 24.40
CA HIS A 65 30.34 29.09 24.80
C HIS A 65 30.94 28.30 23.63
N ALA A 66 31.97 27.52 23.89
CA ALA A 66 32.50 26.53 22.98
C ALA A 66 32.00 25.16 23.48
N TRP A 67 30.97 24.64 22.84
CA TRP A 67 30.35 23.37 23.22
C TRP A 67 31.25 22.20 22.81
N GLY A 68 31.45 21.26 23.72
CA GLY A 68 32.17 20.01 23.49
C GLY A 68 31.30 18.94 22.81
N ASN A 69 31.78 17.71 22.79
CA ASN A 69 31.03 16.59 22.26
C ASN A 69 29.85 16.23 23.17
N ALA A 70 28.75 15.87 22.56
CA ALA A 70 27.56 15.42 23.28
C ALA A 70 27.84 14.07 23.98
N LYS A 71 27.45 13.98 25.26
CA LYS A 71 27.53 12.75 26.05
C LYS A 71 26.12 12.32 26.41
N VAL A 72 25.75 11.08 26.08
CA VAL A 72 24.44 10.50 26.48
C VAL A 72 24.45 10.31 27.99
N THR A 73 23.58 11.00 28.70
CA THR A 73 23.39 10.92 30.15
C THR A 73 22.22 9.98 30.53
N LYS A 74 21.26 9.84 29.63
CA LYS A 74 20.16 8.89 29.73
C LYS A 74 19.89 8.31 28.33
N ALA A 75 20.07 7.02 28.17
CA ALA A 75 19.77 6.36 26.90
C ALA A 75 18.23 6.37 26.61
N PRO A 76 17.80 6.57 25.36
CA PRO A 76 16.40 6.44 25.00
C PRO A 76 15.95 4.97 25.09
N THR A 77 14.69 4.75 25.42
CA THR A 77 14.04 3.45 25.32
C THR A 77 13.07 3.44 24.12
N CYS A 78 12.33 2.36 23.94
CA CYS A 78 11.34 2.30 22.87
C CYS A 78 10.27 3.39 22.99
N THR A 79 9.91 3.76 24.22
CA THR A 79 8.79 4.69 24.50
C THR A 79 9.22 5.98 25.18
N GLN A 80 10.40 6.01 25.80
CA GLN A 80 10.88 7.17 26.54
C GLN A 80 12.05 7.83 25.84
N PRO A 81 12.05 9.17 25.73
CA PRO A 81 13.20 9.89 25.20
C PRO A 81 14.41 9.78 26.14
N GLY A 82 15.56 9.73 25.53
CA GLY A 82 16.84 9.87 26.20
C GLY A 82 17.24 11.35 26.38
N VAL A 83 18.40 11.55 27.00
CA VAL A 83 18.98 12.88 27.21
C VAL A 83 20.45 12.81 26.88
N GLN A 84 20.96 13.76 26.13
CA GLN A 84 22.36 14.03 25.97
C GLN A 84 22.70 15.41 26.51
N SER A 85 23.93 15.55 27.06
CA SER A 85 24.44 16.78 27.60
C SER A 85 25.73 17.19 26.87
N VAL A 86 25.89 18.46 26.63
CA VAL A 86 27.14 19.06 26.18
C VAL A 86 27.61 20.08 27.22
N THR A 87 28.92 20.14 27.47
CA THR A 87 29.52 21.08 28.40
C THR A 87 30.44 22.06 27.68
N CYS A 88 30.56 23.25 28.19
CA CYS A 88 31.46 24.24 27.63
C CYS A 88 32.94 23.86 27.88
N THR A 89 33.71 23.72 26.80
CA THR A 89 35.14 23.36 26.87
C THR A 89 36.04 24.49 27.37
N ARG A 90 35.52 25.73 27.52
CA ARG A 90 36.25 26.88 28.08
C ARG A 90 36.28 26.88 29.59
N GLY A 91 35.78 25.86 30.28
CA GLY A 91 35.87 25.71 31.74
C GLY A 91 34.91 26.60 32.53
N CYS A 92 33.93 27.23 31.90
CA CYS A 92 32.96 28.09 32.60
C CYS A 92 31.86 27.32 33.38
N GLY A 93 31.85 25.97 33.31
CA GLY A 93 30.87 25.14 33.99
C GLY A 93 29.48 25.11 33.32
N ALA A 94 29.25 25.86 32.23
CA ALA A 94 27.98 25.84 31.54
C ALA A 94 27.75 24.50 30.85
N ALA A 95 26.52 23.98 30.98
CA ALA A 95 26.07 22.78 30.31
C ALA A 95 24.68 23.01 29.75
N THR A 96 24.37 22.34 28.64
CA THR A 96 23.03 22.30 28.09
C THR A 96 22.64 20.85 27.77
N THR A 97 21.36 20.57 27.77
CA THR A 97 20.82 19.22 27.49
C THR A 97 19.92 19.25 26.31
N THR A 98 19.93 18.15 25.53
CA THR A 98 19.05 17.95 24.39
C THR A 98 18.39 16.57 24.51
N ALA A 99 17.11 16.50 24.21
CA ALA A 99 16.41 15.24 24.19
C ALA A 99 16.85 14.38 22.98
N ILE A 100 17.03 13.08 23.21
CA ILE A 100 17.21 12.09 22.17
C ILE A 100 15.85 11.42 21.96
N PRO A 101 15.27 11.42 20.75
CA PRO A 101 13.98 10.80 20.53
C PRO A 101 13.93 9.34 21.00
N ALA A 102 12.76 8.88 21.46
CA ALA A 102 12.52 7.46 21.74
C ALA A 102 12.79 6.64 20.47
N THR A 103 13.34 5.42 20.63
CA THR A 103 13.75 4.57 19.50
C THR A 103 12.58 3.93 18.76
N GLY A 104 11.39 3.94 19.36
CA GLY A 104 10.26 3.16 18.88
C GLY A 104 10.47 1.67 19.09
N HIS A 105 9.48 0.86 18.69
CA HIS A 105 9.58 -0.59 18.70
C HIS A 105 10.00 -1.12 17.33
N LYS A 106 10.89 -2.09 17.33
CA LYS A 106 11.22 -2.88 16.15
C LYS A 106 10.68 -4.29 16.39
N TRP A 107 9.60 -4.64 15.67
CA TRP A 107 8.91 -5.90 15.84
C TRP A 107 9.57 -7.01 15.01
N ASP A 108 9.58 -8.24 15.54
CA ASP A 108 9.94 -9.45 14.82
C ASP A 108 8.82 -9.89 13.86
N ASN A 109 9.01 -11.02 13.19
CA ASN A 109 7.99 -11.59 12.28
C ASN A 109 6.80 -12.21 13.03
N GLY A 110 6.92 -12.37 14.35
CA GLY A 110 5.90 -12.94 15.21
C GLY A 110 5.73 -14.45 15.09
N THR A 111 5.04 -15.00 16.05
CA THR A 111 4.65 -16.42 16.11
C THR A 111 3.13 -16.51 16.09
N VAL A 112 2.57 -17.36 15.22
CA VAL A 112 1.13 -17.62 15.18
C VAL A 112 0.75 -18.35 16.47
N THR A 113 -0.10 -17.72 17.29
CA THR A 113 -0.59 -18.25 18.55
C THR A 113 -1.98 -18.88 18.42
N THR A 114 -2.75 -18.42 17.44
CA THR A 114 -4.03 -19.02 17.04
C THR A 114 -4.06 -19.15 15.53
N GLN A 115 -4.16 -20.40 15.04
CA GLN A 115 -4.23 -20.67 13.62
C GLN A 115 -5.53 -20.11 13.01
N PRO A 116 -5.49 -19.48 11.83
CA PRO A 116 -6.71 -19.09 11.13
C PRO A 116 -7.44 -20.34 10.63
N THR A 117 -8.76 -20.27 10.58
CA THR A 117 -9.62 -21.25 9.90
C THR A 117 -10.08 -20.71 8.56
N CYS A 118 -10.94 -21.46 7.85
CA CYS A 118 -11.52 -20.97 6.61
C CYS A 118 -12.32 -19.68 6.79
N THR A 119 -12.98 -19.53 7.95
CA THR A 119 -13.93 -18.44 8.20
C THR A 119 -13.53 -17.50 9.35
N LYS A 120 -12.59 -17.92 10.18
CA LYS A 120 -12.15 -17.13 11.36
C LYS A 120 -10.69 -16.74 11.19
N ASP A 121 -10.42 -15.49 11.50
CA ASP A 121 -9.06 -14.96 11.58
C ASP A 121 -8.27 -15.65 12.70
N GLY A 122 -6.99 -15.84 12.46
CA GLY A 122 -6.02 -16.26 13.46
C GLY A 122 -5.36 -15.07 14.15
N VAL A 123 -4.45 -15.36 15.06
CA VAL A 123 -3.68 -14.36 15.81
C VAL A 123 -2.21 -14.75 15.78
N LYS A 124 -1.34 -13.80 15.52
CA LYS A 124 0.10 -13.90 15.77
C LYS A 124 0.54 -12.89 16.81
N THR A 125 1.49 -13.27 17.64
CA THR A 125 2.14 -12.38 18.60
C THR A 125 3.51 -12.02 18.11
N VAL A 126 3.79 -10.72 17.98
CA VAL A 126 5.09 -10.14 17.61
C VAL A 126 5.76 -9.56 18.87
N LYS A 127 7.08 -9.65 18.95
CA LYS A 127 7.90 -9.17 20.07
C LYS A 127 8.84 -8.06 19.61
N CYS A 128 9.06 -7.10 20.49
CA CYS A 128 10.07 -6.08 20.20
C CYS A 128 11.49 -6.68 20.25
N THR A 129 12.29 -6.43 19.21
CA THR A 129 13.67 -6.92 19.08
C THR A 129 14.70 -5.95 19.68
N ASN A 130 14.30 -4.76 20.11
CA ASN A 130 15.23 -3.81 20.73
C ASN A 130 15.71 -4.35 22.08
N SER A 131 17.01 -4.23 22.32
CA SER A 131 17.63 -4.69 23.58
C SER A 131 16.92 -4.11 24.80
N GLY A 132 16.57 -4.98 25.76
CA GLY A 132 15.88 -4.60 27.00
C GLY A 132 14.39 -4.31 26.89
N CYS A 133 13.82 -4.31 25.67
CA CYS A 133 12.39 -4.18 25.45
C CYS A 133 11.71 -5.56 25.52
N LYS A 134 10.69 -5.70 26.34
CA LYS A 134 9.90 -6.95 26.47
C LYS A 134 8.47 -6.81 25.92
N GLU A 135 8.18 -5.70 25.27
CA GLU A 135 6.86 -5.42 24.75
C GLU A 135 6.48 -6.38 23.64
N THR A 136 5.23 -6.78 23.67
CA THR A 136 4.59 -7.63 22.67
C THR A 136 3.29 -7.01 22.20
N LYS A 137 2.90 -7.28 20.97
CA LYS A 137 1.56 -6.96 20.45
C LYS A 137 1.01 -8.14 19.67
N THR A 138 -0.27 -8.18 19.50
CA THR A 138 -0.94 -9.15 18.66
C THR A 138 -1.30 -8.54 17.31
N GLU A 139 -1.23 -9.34 16.26
CA GLU A 139 -1.65 -8.98 14.92
C GLU A 139 -2.57 -10.07 14.37
N THR A 140 -3.56 -9.65 13.62
CA THR A 140 -4.51 -10.57 12.98
C THR A 140 -3.87 -11.28 11.80
N VAL A 141 -4.05 -12.60 11.74
CA VAL A 141 -3.75 -13.43 10.57
C VAL A 141 -5.08 -13.69 9.87
N LYS A 142 -5.20 -13.24 8.64
CA LYS A 142 -6.45 -13.37 7.88
C LYS A 142 -6.93 -14.81 7.78
N ALA A 143 -8.26 -14.99 7.84
CA ALA A 143 -8.90 -16.27 7.54
C ALA A 143 -8.47 -16.80 6.18
N LEU A 144 -8.32 -18.12 6.07
CA LEU A 144 -7.79 -18.79 4.87
C LEU A 144 -8.75 -18.71 3.68
N GLY A 145 -10.05 -18.51 3.96
CA GLY A 145 -11.11 -18.74 2.99
C GLY A 145 -11.28 -20.24 2.71
N HIS A 146 -12.22 -20.59 1.83
CA HIS A 146 -12.40 -21.96 1.38
C HIS A 146 -11.66 -22.19 0.07
N LYS A 147 -10.96 -23.29 -0.01
CA LYS A 147 -10.40 -23.81 -1.25
C LYS A 147 -11.22 -25.03 -1.64
N TRP A 148 -12.12 -24.86 -2.60
CA TRP A 148 -13.04 -25.88 -3.05
C TRP A 148 -12.36 -26.85 -4.02
N ASP A 149 -12.75 -28.14 -3.93
CA ASP A 149 -12.40 -29.15 -4.91
C ASP A 149 -13.29 -29.03 -6.18
N ASP A 150 -13.08 -29.91 -7.15
CA ASP A 150 -13.88 -29.95 -8.39
C ASP A 150 -15.29 -30.51 -8.16
N GLY A 151 -15.58 -31.01 -6.96
CA GLY A 151 -16.84 -31.63 -6.58
C GLY A 151 -17.08 -33.01 -7.17
N LYS A 152 -17.94 -33.76 -6.50
CA LYS A 152 -18.37 -35.11 -6.91
C LYS A 152 -19.88 -35.13 -7.03
N ILE A 153 -20.39 -35.78 -8.08
CA ILE A 153 -21.83 -36.05 -8.18
C ILE A 153 -22.21 -37.01 -7.05
N THR A 154 -23.11 -36.58 -6.18
CA THR A 154 -23.63 -37.33 -5.03
C THR A 154 -25.03 -37.86 -5.28
N THR A 155 -25.76 -37.22 -6.19
CA THR A 155 -27.05 -37.70 -6.72
C THR A 155 -27.01 -37.56 -8.23
N GLU A 156 -27.09 -38.66 -8.94
CA GLU A 156 -27.13 -38.66 -10.41
C GLU A 156 -28.46 -38.01 -10.90
N PRO A 157 -28.39 -37.19 -11.95
CA PRO A 157 -29.61 -36.67 -12.57
C PRO A 157 -30.37 -37.78 -13.29
N THR A 158 -31.70 -37.71 -13.29
CA THR A 158 -32.56 -38.54 -14.11
C THR A 158 -33.04 -37.77 -15.35
N CYS A 159 -33.91 -38.39 -16.16
CA CYS A 159 -34.47 -37.66 -17.30
C CYS A 159 -35.27 -36.43 -16.89
N THR A 160 -35.92 -36.48 -15.72
CA THR A 160 -36.86 -35.44 -15.27
C THR A 160 -36.40 -34.73 -14.00
N GLU A 161 -35.51 -35.32 -13.21
CA GLU A 161 -35.06 -34.77 -11.95
C GLU A 161 -33.59 -34.33 -12.05
N GLU A 162 -33.29 -33.17 -11.44
CA GLU A 162 -31.92 -32.67 -11.33
C GLU A 162 -31.09 -33.53 -10.39
N GLY A 163 -29.80 -33.69 -10.70
CA GLY A 163 -28.81 -34.28 -9.84
C GLY A 163 -28.21 -33.27 -8.88
N VAL A 164 -27.35 -33.76 -7.99
CA VAL A 164 -26.60 -32.95 -7.03
C VAL A 164 -25.12 -33.23 -7.11
N LYS A 165 -24.33 -32.21 -7.26
CA LYS A 165 -22.88 -32.21 -7.15
C LYS A 165 -22.47 -31.60 -5.82
N THR A 166 -21.76 -32.35 -4.99
CA THR A 166 -21.21 -31.87 -3.72
C THR A 166 -19.75 -31.49 -3.90
N ILE A 167 -19.39 -30.29 -3.47
CA ILE A 167 -18.08 -29.68 -3.54
C ILE A 167 -17.58 -29.50 -2.11
N SER A 168 -16.38 -29.97 -1.80
CA SER A 168 -15.82 -29.97 -0.45
C SER A 168 -14.64 -29.03 -0.33
N CYS A 169 -14.45 -28.45 0.86
CA CYS A 169 -13.29 -27.63 1.12
C CYS A 169 -12.04 -28.50 1.31
N MET A 170 -10.95 -28.21 0.56
CA MET A 170 -9.69 -28.93 0.62
C MET A 170 -8.75 -28.47 1.74
N ASN A 171 -9.09 -27.40 2.47
CA ASN A 171 -8.25 -26.93 3.57
C ASN A 171 -8.29 -27.94 4.71
N SER A 172 -7.12 -28.27 5.25
CA SER A 172 -7.00 -29.21 6.38
C SER A 172 -7.88 -28.78 7.56
N GLY A 173 -8.69 -29.71 8.07
CA GLY A 173 -9.60 -29.48 9.20
C GLY A 173 -10.87 -28.72 8.86
N CYS A 174 -11.11 -28.36 7.59
CA CYS A 174 -12.38 -27.81 7.15
C CYS A 174 -13.29 -28.91 6.64
N THR A 175 -14.51 -28.98 7.16
CA THR A 175 -15.54 -29.98 6.76
C THR A 175 -16.67 -29.34 5.99
N GLU A 176 -16.55 -28.08 5.63
CA GLU A 176 -17.57 -27.34 4.90
C GLU A 176 -17.74 -27.87 3.49
N THR A 177 -18.97 -28.00 3.07
CA THR A 177 -19.38 -28.41 1.73
C THR A 177 -20.40 -27.46 1.17
N LYS A 178 -20.46 -27.35 -0.15
CA LYS A 178 -21.54 -26.69 -0.87
C LYS A 178 -22.06 -27.64 -1.93
N THR A 179 -23.29 -27.44 -2.36
CA THR A 179 -23.92 -28.23 -3.42
C THR A 179 -24.22 -27.36 -4.63
N GLU A 180 -24.10 -27.96 -5.81
CA GLU A 180 -24.50 -27.39 -7.08
C GLU A 180 -25.48 -28.36 -7.74
N THR A 181 -26.51 -27.85 -8.41
CA THR A 181 -27.45 -28.68 -9.18
C THR A 181 -26.80 -29.13 -10.48
N VAL A 182 -27.03 -30.38 -10.83
CA VAL A 182 -26.70 -30.93 -12.15
C VAL A 182 -28.01 -31.02 -12.93
N PRO A 183 -28.12 -30.39 -14.08
CA PRO A 183 -29.35 -30.39 -14.84
C PRO A 183 -29.88 -31.82 -15.14
N ALA A 184 -31.21 -31.98 -15.15
CA ALA A 184 -31.84 -33.20 -15.60
C ALA A 184 -31.39 -33.52 -17.05
N LEU A 185 -31.25 -34.83 -17.36
CA LEU A 185 -30.72 -35.28 -18.64
C LEU A 185 -31.67 -34.98 -19.80
N GLY A 186 -32.97 -34.84 -19.49
CA GLY A 186 -34.01 -34.85 -20.49
C GLY A 186 -34.28 -36.26 -21.05
N HIS A 187 -35.31 -36.37 -21.85
CA HIS A 187 -35.60 -37.63 -22.57
C HIS A 187 -34.84 -37.65 -23.89
N ASP A 188 -34.21 -38.80 -24.17
CA ASP A 188 -33.62 -39.14 -25.45
C ASP A 188 -34.52 -40.17 -26.15
N TRP A 189 -35.48 -39.63 -26.92
CA TRP A 189 -36.48 -40.45 -27.60
C TRP A 189 -35.88 -41.18 -28.82
N ASP A 190 -36.24 -42.45 -28.98
CA ASP A 190 -35.97 -43.24 -30.18
C ASP A 190 -36.77 -42.75 -31.39
N GLU A 191 -36.62 -43.40 -32.54
CA GLU A 191 -37.40 -43.07 -33.75
C GLU A 191 -38.87 -43.41 -33.62
N GLY A 192 -39.25 -44.17 -32.61
CA GLY A 192 -40.60 -44.64 -32.34
C GLY A 192 -41.08 -45.77 -33.22
N THR A 193 -41.99 -46.55 -32.65
CA THR A 193 -42.64 -47.67 -33.35
C THR A 193 -44.07 -47.26 -33.71
N VAL A 194 -44.44 -47.38 -35.01
CA VAL A 194 -45.81 -47.09 -35.48
C VAL A 194 -46.74 -48.16 -34.93
N THR A 195 -47.70 -47.76 -34.12
CA THR A 195 -48.74 -48.64 -33.53
C THR A 195 -50.07 -48.59 -34.30
N LYS A 196 -50.30 -47.44 -34.95
CA LYS A 196 -51.46 -47.26 -35.85
C LYS A 196 -51.01 -46.48 -37.08
N GLU A 197 -51.19 -47.09 -38.26
CA GLU A 197 -50.91 -46.44 -39.53
C GLU A 197 -51.86 -45.29 -39.82
N PRO A 198 -51.43 -44.14 -40.32
CA PRO A 198 -52.25 -43.04 -40.68
C PRO A 198 -53.01 -43.37 -41.96
N THR A 199 -54.32 -43.01 -42.01
CA THR A 199 -55.19 -43.15 -43.23
C THR A 199 -55.57 -41.77 -43.77
N LYS A 200 -56.35 -41.72 -44.87
CA LYS A 200 -56.85 -40.45 -45.39
C LYS A 200 -57.90 -39.78 -44.49
N LYS A 201 -58.46 -40.50 -43.50
CA LYS A 201 -59.51 -40.00 -42.60
C LYS A 201 -59.16 -40.01 -41.16
N GLU A 202 -58.16 -40.81 -40.78
CA GLU A 202 -57.79 -40.98 -39.41
C GLU A 202 -56.22 -40.77 -39.25
N ALA A 203 -55.84 -40.10 -38.21
CA ALA A 203 -54.45 -39.97 -37.84
C ALA A 203 -53.88 -41.32 -37.37
N GLY A 204 -52.62 -41.54 -37.60
CA GLY A 204 -51.83 -42.64 -37.05
C GLY A 204 -51.22 -42.27 -35.67
N GLU A 205 -50.63 -43.28 -35.07
CA GLU A 205 -49.94 -43.15 -33.79
C GLU A 205 -48.59 -43.88 -33.85
N LYS A 206 -47.54 -43.28 -33.28
CA LYS A 206 -46.32 -43.97 -32.99
C LYS A 206 -45.95 -43.81 -31.50
N VAL A 207 -45.35 -44.80 -30.93
CA VAL A 207 -44.86 -44.79 -29.56
C VAL A 207 -43.37 -44.60 -29.61
N LEU A 208 -42.89 -43.52 -28.98
CA LEU A 208 -41.48 -43.22 -28.74
C LEU A 208 -41.09 -43.81 -27.39
N THR A 209 -39.89 -44.35 -27.28
CA THR A 209 -39.33 -44.84 -26.02
C THR A 209 -38.06 -44.10 -25.69
N CYS A 210 -37.97 -43.55 -24.47
CA CYS A 210 -36.76 -42.90 -24.03
C CYS A 210 -35.63 -43.92 -23.81
N GLN A 211 -34.49 -43.73 -24.47
CA GLN A 211 -33.32 -44.63 -24.39
C GLN A 211 -32.68 -44.61 -23.03
N ASN A 212 -32.84 -43.52 -22.25
CA ASN A 212 -32.23 -43.35 -20.94
C ASN A 212 -33.05 -43.94 -19.78
N CYS A 213 -34.38 -43.82 -19.81
CA CYS A 213 -35.24 -44.22 -18.69
C CYS A 213 -36.34 -45.26 -19.06
N GLY A 214 -36.54 -45.53 -20.35
CA GLY A 214 -37.57 -46.46 -20.80
C GLY A 214 -39.00 -45.90 -20.77
N GLU A 215 -39.18 -44.63 -20.42
CA GLU A 215 -40.48 -43.96 -20.45
C GLU A 215 -40.97 -43.85 -21.89
N THR A 216 -42.30 -43.94 -22.09
CA THR A 216 -42.89 -43.92 -23.43
C THR A 216 -43.79 -42.72 -23.64
N GLU A 217 -43.74 -42.14 -24.84
CA GLU A 217 -44.60 -41.04 -25.27
C GLU A 217 -45.28 -41.40 -26.60
N THR A 218 -46.55 -41.05 -26.72
CA THR A 218 -47.31 -41.32 -27.99
C THR A 218 -47.33 -40.05 -28.83
N GLU A 219 -46.80 -40.13 -30.04
CA GLU A 219 -46.83 -39.06 -31.03
C GLU A 219 -47.88 -39.35 -32.11
N VAL A 220 -48.68 -38.36 -32.44
CA VAL A 220 -49.72 -38.48 -33.50
C VAL A 220 -49.05 -38.30 -34.86
N ILE A 221 -49.30 -39.30 -35.77
CA ILE A 221 -48.88 -39.21 -37.16
C ILE A 221 -50.05 -38.57 -37.95
N PRO A 222 -49.82 -37.43 -38.61
CA PRO A 222 -50.88 -36.75 -39.36
C PRO A 222 -51.55 -37.63 -40.42
N VAL A 223 -52.80 -37.35 -40.66
CA VAL A 223 -53.58 -38.01 -41.78
C VAL A 223 -52.80 -37.82 -43.09
N VAL A 224 -52.85 -38.86 -43.94
CA VAL A 224 -52.28 -38.81 -45.29
C VAL A 224 -53.13 -37.91 -46.17
N ALA A 225 -52.63 -36.68 -46.44
CA ALA A 225 -53.34 -35.75 -47.32
C ALA A 225 -53.49 -36.32 -48.69
N SER A 226 -54.74 -36.19 -49.25
CA SER A 226 -55.08 -36.69 -50.61
C SER A 226 -54.49 -35.87 -51.76
N THR A 227 -53.69 -34.85 -51.45
CA THR A 227 -53.02 -34.03 -52.44
C THR A 227 -51.60 -34.53 -52.62
N GLY A 228 -51.23 -34.97 -53.82
CA GLY A 228 -50.01 -35.59 -54.26
C GLY A 228 -48.73 -34.74 -54.03
N ALA A 229 -48.62 -34.11 -52.89
CA ALA A 229 -47.36 -33.50 -52.45
C ALA A 229 -46.44 -34.59 -51.86
N PRO A 230 -45.26 -34.77 -52.38
CA PRO A 230 -44.35 -35.83 -51.94
C PRO A 230 -44.01 -35.67 -50.46
N VAL A 231 -44.06 -36.77 -49.72
CA VAL A 231 -43.80 -36.84 -48.23
C VAL A 231 -42.49 -36.16 -47.80
N TRP A 232 -41.52 -36.07 -48.68
CA TRP A 232 -40.26 -35.38 -48.45
C TRP A 232 -40.44 -33.87 -48.16
N LEU A 233 -41.51 -33.21 -48.64
CA LEU A 233 -41.76 -31.79 -48.43
C LEU A 233 -42.08 -31.48 -46.95
N TRP A 234 -42.72 -32.39 -46.22
CA TRP A 234 -43.05 -32.25 -44.81
C TRP A 234 -41.83 -32.54 -43.89
N ILE A 235 -40.96 -33.43 -44.32
CA ILE A 235 -39.71 -33.74 -43.62
C ILE A 235 -38.78 -32.51 -43.64
N VAL A 236 -38.72 -31.79 -44.75
CA VAL A 236 -37.92 -30.58 -44.88
C VAL A 236 -38.42 -29.44 -44.00
N ILE A 237 -39.77 -29.32 -43.82
CA ILE A 237 -40.36 -28.30 -42.95
C ILE A 237 -40.10 -28.62 -41.47
N GLY A 238 -40.24 -29.90 -41.06
CA GLY A 238 -39.98 -30.37 -39.70
C GLY A 238 -38.49 -30.17 -39.27
N VAL A 239 -37.56 -30.55 -40.15
CA VAL A 239 -36.11 -30.38 -39.91
C VAL A 239 -35.73 -28.89 -39.88
N GLY A 240 -36.37 -28.06 -40.71
CA GLY A 240 -36.14 -26.61 -40.73
C GLY A 240 -36.55 -25.94 -39.41
N VAL A 241 -37.67 -26.30 -38.81
CA VAL A 241 -38.12 -25.75 -37.52
C VAL A 241 -37.23 -26.19 -36.38
N ALA A 242 -36.80 -27.47 -36.34
CA ALA A 242 -35.87 -27.98 -35.34
C ALA A 242 -34.50 -27.29 -35.43
N ALA A 243 -33.98 -27.07 -36.64
CA ALA A 243 -32.71 -26.36 -36.85
C ALA A 243 -32.76 -24.88 -36.40
N ILE A 244 -33.91 -24.21 -36.63
CA ILE A 244 -34.12 -22.82 -36.19
C ILE A 244 -34.19 -22.74 -34.66
N LEU A 245 -34.91 -23.66 -34.01
CA LEU A 245 -34.96 -23.72 -32.54
C LEU A 245 -33.61 -24.03 -31.92
N LEU A 246 -32.86 -24.97 -32.50
CA LEU A 246 -31.49 -25.27 -32.06
C LEU A 246 -30.55 -24.06 -32.21
N TRP A 247 -30.70 -23.34 -33.35
CA TRP A 247 -29.91 -22.12 -33.59
C TRP A 247 -30.24 -21.01 -32.58
N ILE A 248 -31.51 -20.83 -32.22
CA ILE A 248 -31.96 -19.86 -31.20
C ILE A 248 -31.40 -20.23 -29.83
N ILE A 249 -31.41 -21.51 -29.44
CA ILE A 249 -30.83 -21.99 -28.16
C ILE A 249 -29.34 -21.77 -28.11
N LEU A 250 -28.59 -22.11 -29.18
CA LEU A 250 -27.16 -21.90 -29.27
C LEU A 250 -26.78 -20.42 -29.29
N ALA A 251 -27.59 -19.56 -29.94
CA ALA A 251 -27.38 -18.11 -29.94
C ALA A 251 -27.61 -17.51 -28.56
N LYS A 252 -28.55 -18.05 -27.77
CA LYS A 252 -28.82 -17.61 -26.40
C LYS A 252 -27.69 -17.99 -25.44
N ARG A 253 -27.17 -19.23 -25.52
CA ARG A 253 -25.99 -19.68 -24.76
C ARG A 253 -24.76 -18.82 -25.06
N LYS A 254 -24.50 -18.54 -26.32
CA LYS A 254 -23.34 -17.71 -26.73
C LYS A 254 -23.43 -16.24 -26.24
N LYS A 255 -24.62 -15.79 -25.90
CA LYS A 255 -24.84 -14.46 -25.31
C LYS A 255 -24.60 -14.47 -23.81
N GLU A 256 -24.98 -15.53 -23.13
CA GLU A 256 -24.73 -15.73 -21.70
C GLU A 256 -23.24 -15.90 -21.41
N ASP A 257 -22.51 -16.71 -22.20
CA ASP A 257 -21.05 -16.88 -22.08
C ASP A 257 -20.27 -15.56 -22.30
N LYS A 258 -20.81 -14.64 -23.10
CA LYS A 258 -20.20 -13.32 -23.32
C LYS A 258 -20.46 -12.32 -22.20
N GLU A 259 -21.53 -12.47 -21.45
CA GLU A 259 -21.82 -11.63 -20.29
C GLU A 259 -21.03 -12.11 -19.05
N GLU A 260 -20.82 -13.41 -18.91
CA GLU A 260 -19.95 -13.97 -17.84
C GLU A 260 -18.48 -13.63 -18.02
N ALA A 261 -18.00 -13.57 -19.26
CA ALA A 261 -16.61 -13.18 -19.57
C ALA A 261 -16.32 -11.66 -19.37
N LYS A 262 -17.35 -10.85 -19.08
CA LYS A 262 -17.24 -9.40 -18.81
C LYS A 262 -17.36 -9.02 -17.33
N ARG A 263 -17.62 -9.98 -16.47
CA ARG A 263 -17.61 -9.82 -15.00
C ARG A 263 -16.33 -10.36 -14.40
#